data_37bc62d445c944ba44496c63240c93e8
#
_entry.id   37bc62d445c944ba44496c63240c93e8
#
_cell.length_a   1.000
_cell.length_b   1.000
_cell.length_c   1.000
_cell.angle_alpha   90.00
_cell.angle_beta   90.00
_cell.angle_gamma   90.00
#
_symmetry.space_group_name_H-M   'P 1'
#
loop_
_entity.id
_entity.type
_entity.pdbx_description
1 polymer ?
#
loop_
_entity_poly.entity_id
_entity_poly.type
_entity_poly.pdbx_seq_one_letter_code
_entity_poly.pdbx_strand_id
1 'polypeptide(L)' 'MPVQTVEYTTIGGKTATWTRTPFARGVYDDQEWSCDGCGDDGVGSREDANRHATICRAR' A
#
# COMPACT_ATOMS: atom_id res chain seq x y z
N MET A 1 0.40 12.36 -15.26
CA MET A 1 -0.73 12.02 -14.39
C MET A 1 -0.29 12.03 -12.94
N PRO A 2 -1.15 12.42 -12.02
CA PRO A 2 -0.72 12.52 -10.62
C PRO A 2 -0.50 11.14 -9.99
N VAL A 3 0.38 11.10 -9.00
CA VAL A 3 0.56 9.92 -8.15
C VAL A 3 -0.74 9.69 -7.37
N GLN A 4 -1.15 8.44 -7.32
CA GLN A 4 -2.35 8.04 -6.60
C GLN A 4 -1.96 7.37 -5.28
N THR A 5 -2.58 7.79 -4.18
CA THR A 5 -2.32 7.24 -2.86
C THR A 5 -3.63 6.89 -2.18
N VAL A 6 -3.69 5.69 -1.61
CA VAL A 6 -4.86 5.22 -0.85
C VAL A 6 -4.37 4.69 0.49
N GLU A 7 -5.05 5.06 1.56
CA GLU A 7 -4.71 4.62 2.90
C GLU A 7 -5.78 3.67 3.44
N TYR A 8 -5.33 2.61 4.10
CA TYR A 8 -6.19 1.64 4.76
C TYR A 8 -5.82 1.57 6.23
N THR A 9 -6.83 1.49 7.08
CA THR A 9 -6.60 1.29 8.52
C THR A 9 -6.48 -0.20 8.79
N THR A 10 -5.39 -0.61 9.44
CA THR A 10 -5.18 -2.01 9.81
C THR A 10 -6.05 -2.39 11.01
N ILE A 11 -6.18 -3.70 11.25
CA ILE A 11 -6.90 -4.21 12.42
C ILE A 11 -6.28 -3.67 13.70
N GLY A 12 -4.97 -3.49 13.73
CA GLY A 12 -4.26 -2.95 14.89
C GLY A 12 -4.37 -1.45 15.07
N GLY A 13 -5.04 -0.74 14.15
CA GLY A 13 -5.22 0.71 14.23
C GLY A 13 -4.11 1.53 13.59
N LYS A 14 -3.22 0.88 12.84
CA LYS A 14 -2.17 1.56 12.09
C LYS A 14 -2.60 1.78 10.64
N THR A 15 -1.75 2.40 9.83
CA THR A 15 -2.07 2.75 8.45
C THR A 15 -1.24 1.94 7.49
N ALA A 16 -1.89 1.30 6.53
CA ALA A 16 -1.24 0.71 5.36
C ALA A 16 -1.49 1.64 4.18
N THR A 17 -0.44 2.08 3.53
CA THR A 17 -0.52 3.04 2.42
C THR A 17 -0.17 2.36 1.12
N TRP A 18 -1.04 2.49 0.12
CA TRP A 18 -0.78 2.03 -1.23
C TRP A 18 -0.53 3.24 -2.13
N THR A 19 0.49 3.15 -2.97
CA THR A 19 0.86 4.23 -3.88
C THR A 19 1.03 3.69 -5.29
N ARG A 20 0.45 4.39 -6.25
CA ARG A 20 0.61 4.10 -7.67
C ARG A 20 1.27 5.30 -8.34
N THR A 21 2.41 5.07 -8.97
CA THR A 21 3.14 6.09 -9.72
C THR A 21 3.00 5.75 -11.21
N PRO A 22 2.15 6.47 -11.97
CA PRO A 22 1.93 6.15 -13.38
C PRO A 22 3.18 6.45 -14.20
N PHE A 23 3.51 5.49 -15.08
CA PHE A 23 4.65 5.61 -16.00
C PHE A 23 5.98 5.91 -15.31
N ALA A 24 6.16 5.40 -14.09
CA ALA A 24 7.36 5.66 -13.30
C ALA A 24 8.65 5.28 -14.04
N ARG A 25 8.58 4.27 -14.89
CA ARG A 25 9.73 3.82 -15.69
C ARG A 25 9.49 3.99 -17.18
N GLY A 26 8.51 4.81 -17.54
CA GLY A 26 8.21 5.11 -18.94
C GLY A 26 7.41 4.05 -19.67
N VAL A 27 7.17 2.90 -19.05
CA VAL A 27 6.52 1.76 -19.70
C VAL A 27 5.26 1.30 -18.95
N TYR A 28 5.31 1.27 -17.62
CA TYR A 28 4.20 0.77 -16.81
C TYR A 28 4.14 1.49 -15.47
N ASP A 29 3.02 1.32 -14.79
CA ASP A 29 2.81 1.91 -13.47
C ASP A 29 3.57 1.14 -12.40
N ASP A 30 4.17 1.87 -11.46
CA ASP A 30 4.67 1.28 -10.22
C ASP A 30 3.55 1.28 -9.19
N GLN A 31 3.26 0.12 -8.63
CA GLN A 31 2.26 -0.03 -7.57
C GLN A 31 2.94 -0.69 -6.38
N GLU A 32 2.88 -0.03 -5.24
CA GLU A 32 3.52 -0.53 -4.04
C GLU A 32 2.71 -0.13 -2.80
N TRP A 33 2.93 -0.86 -1.71
CA TRP A 33 2.28 -0.57 -0.45
C TRP A 33 3.27 -0.69 0.70
N SER A 34 2.98 -0.01 1.79
CA SER A 34 3.77 -0.11 3.02
C SER A 34 2.84 -0.05 4.21
N CYS A 35 3.24 -0.72 5.30
CA CYS A 35 2.46 -0.78 6.52
C CYS A 35 3.23 -0.15 7.68
N ASP A 36 2.64 0.84 8.33
CA ASP A 36 3.22 1.49 9.50
C ASP A 36 3.23 0.60 10.73
N GLY A 37 2.32 -0.37 10.80
CA GLY A 37 2.17 -1.19 11.99
C GLY A 37 3.30 -2.18 12.17
N CYS A 38 3.54 -3.02 11.17
CA CYS A 38 4.53 -4.08 11.23
C CYS A 38 5.81 -3.78 10.46
N GLY A 39 5.84 -2.66 9.73
CA GLY A 39 7.00 -2.29 8.93
C GLY A 39 7.14 -3.07 7.62
N ASP A 40 6.15 -3.87 7.27
CA ASP A 40 6.15 -4.60 6.01
C ASP A 40 5.88 -3.68 4.83
N ASP A 41 6.42 -4.04 3.69
CA ASP A 41 6.13 -3.38 2.43
C ASP A 41 6.11 -4.42 1.32
N GLY A 42 5.63 -4.02 0.17
CA GLY A 42 5.58 -4.92 -0.97
C GLY A 42 5.17 -4.20 -2.23
N VAL A 43 5.22 -4.94 -3.34
CA VAL A 43 4.78 -4.46 -4.64
C VAL A 43 3.51 -5.21 -5.01
N GLY A 44 2.49 -4.48 -5.44
CA GLY A 44 1.25 -5.10 -5.82
C GLY A 44 0.11 -4.11 -5.94
N SER A 45 -1.08 -4.65 -6.23
CA SER A 45 -2.27 -3.85 -6.43
C SER A 45 -2.82 -3.31 -5.11
N ARG A 46 -3.79 -2.43 -5.24
CA ARG A 46 -4.53 -1.89 -4.10
C ARG A 46 -5.15 -3.00 -3.24
N GLU A 47 -5.57 -4.10 -3.90
CA GLU A 47 -6.12 -5.24 -3.18
C GLU A 47 -5.12 -5.90 -2.25
N ASP A 48 -3.85 -5.93 -2.65
CA ASP A 48 -2.79 -6.49 -1.81
C ASP A 48 -2.63 -5.66 -0.53
N ALA A 49 -2.64 -4.35 -0.65
CA ALA A 49 -2.57 -3.45 0.51
C ALA A 49 -3.78 -3.64 1.42
N ASN A 50 -4.97 -3.74 0.84
CA ASN A 50 -6.20 -3.96 1.60
C ASN A 50 -6.17 -5.30 2.32
N ARG A 51 -5.71 -6.35 1.65
CA ARG A 51 -5.58 -7.67 2.25
C ARG A 51 -4.64 -7.63 3.44
N HIS A 52 -3.48 -6.99 3.29
CA HIS A 52 -2.55 -6.84 4.40
C HIS A 52 -3.20 -6.09 5.56
N ALA A 53 -3.91 -5.01 5.28
CA ALA A 53 -4.59 -4.23 6.32
C ALA A 53 -5.61 -5.06 7.10
N THR A 54 -6.25 -6.04 6.46
CA THR A 54 -7.26 -6.87 7.12
C THR A 54 -6.65 -7.96 8.00
N ILE A 55 -5.36 -8.24 7.88
CA ILE A 55 -4.68 -9.27 8.67
C ILE A 55 -3.61 -8.72 9.59
N CYS A 56 -3.15 -7.49 9.38
CA CYS A 56 -2.09 -6.89 10.21
C CYS A 56 -2.64 -6.45 11.56
N ARG A 57 -2.19 -7.11 12.62
CA ARG A 57 -2.62 -6.82 13.99
C ARG A 57 -1.59 -6.03 14.79
N ALA A 58 -0.53 -5.59 14.16
CA ALA A 58 0.51 -4.80 14.81
C ALA A 58 -0.07 -3.47 15.30
N ARG A 59 0.33 -3.04 16.48
CA ARG A 59 -0.16 -1.83 17.13
C ARG A 59 0.95 -0.84 17.38
#